data_1d565ca120b98b8e0c8af9a9703efaaa
#
_entry.id   1d565ca120b98b8e0c8af9a9703efaaa
#
_cell.length_a   1.000
_cell.length_b   1.000
_cell.length_c   1.000
_cell.angle_alpha   90.00
_cell.angle_beta   90.00
_cell.angle_gamma   90.00
#
_symmetry.space_group_name_H-M   'P 1'
#
loop_
_entity.id
_entity.type
_entity.pdbx_description
1 polymer ?
#
loop_
_entity_poly.entity_id
_entity_poly.type
_entity_poly.pdbx_seq_one_letter_code
_entity_poly.pdbx_strand_id
1 'polypeptide(L)'
;TYKANYADDPKRHRLNSDIRELTLSHKEEISEKDAYKFIQKSVPDHDVLLAGFPCQPFSIAGVSKKNALGRAHGFECKTQGTLFFDVARILKAKKPAAFLLENVKNLKSHDKGRTFKVILETLDELGYWVSDVDYEGSADPKIIDGRHFVPQHRERIVLVGFRKDLGVHEGFTLR
;
A
#
# COMPACT_ATOMS: atom_id res chain seq x y z
N THR A 1 -10.94 -1.32 -20.94
CA THR A 1 -9.64 -1.81 -21.46
C THR A 1 -9.20 -3.12 -20.81
N TYR A 2 -9.14 -3.23 -19.48
CA TYR A 2 -8.77 -4.49 -18.80
C TYR A 2 -9.74 -5.63 -19.16
N LYS A 3 -11.05 -5.39 -19.06
CA LYS A 3 -12.08 -6.37 -19.42
C LYS A 3 -11.96 -6.86 -20.87
N ALA A 4 -11.62 -5.96 -21.81
CA ALA A 4 -11.46 -6.32 -23.21
C ALA A 4 -10.25 -7.24 -23.47
N ASN A 5 -9.22 -7.19 -22.61
CA ASN A 5 -8.00 -7.96 -22.82
C ASN A 5 -7.90 -9.23 -21.97
N TYR A 6 -8.62 -9.29 -20.82
CA TYR A 6 -8.40 -10.33 -19.81
C TYR A 6 -9.67 -10.94 -19.23
N ALA A 7 -10.85 -10.53 -19.68
CA ALA A 7 -12.12 -10.93 -19.04
C ALA A 7 -12.73 -12.24 -19.58
N ASP A 8 -11.94 -13.06 -20.27
CA ASP A 8 -12.45 -14.28 -20.91
C ASP A 8 -12.89 -15.36 -19.92
N ASP A 9 -12.46 -15.27 -18.64
CA ASP A 9 -12.87 -16.22 -17.61
C ASP A 9 -13.33 -15.51 -16.33
N PRO A 10 -14.64 -15.35 -16.11
CA PRO A 10 -15.20 -14.72 -14.91
C PRO A 10 -14.82 -15.44 -13.61
N LYS A 11 -14.38 -16.69 -13.67
CA LYS A 11 -13.92 -17.44 -12.48
C LYS A 11 -12.51 -17.04 -12.06
N ARG A 12 -11.70 -16.58 -13.01
CA ARG A 12 -10.32 -16.13 -12.77
C ARG A 12 -10.20 -14.65 -12.45
N HIS A 13 -11.14 -13.83 -12.93
CA HIS A 13 -11.06 -12.37 -12.79
C HIS A 13 -12.27 -11.81 -12.04
N ARG A 14 -12.03 -11.33 -10.81
CA ARG A 14 -13.00 -10.55 -10.05
C ARG A 14 -12.72 -9.08 -10.28
N LEU A 15 -13.65 -8.38 -10.92
CA LEU A 15 -13.51 -6.96 -11.24
C LEU A 15 -14.40 -6.14 -10.31
N ASN A 16 -13.77 -5.24 -9.55
CA ASN A 16 -14.45 -4.22 -8.76
C ASN A 16 -14.07 -2.84 -9.31
N SER A 17 -15.02 -1.93 -9.33
CA SER A 17 -14.81 -0.57 -9.83
C SER A 17 -14.13 0.33 -8.81
N ASP A 18 -14.32 0.06 -7.52
CA ASP A 18 -13.81 0.86 -6.41
C ASP A 18 -13.28 -0.05 -5.29
N ILE A 19 -12.02 0.12 -4.91
CA ILE A 19 -11.40 -0.62 -3.82
C ILE A 19 -12.13 -0.40 -2.48
N ARG A 20 -12.75 0.75 -2.28
CA ARG A 20 -13.50 1.07 -1.06
C ARG A 20 -14.72 0.18 -0.85
N GLU A 21 -15.28 -0.40 -1.91
CA GLU A 21 -16.33 -1.41 -1.80
C GLU A 21 -15.83 -2.72 -1.18
N LEU A 22 -14.52 -3.02 -1.36
CA LEU A 22 -13.88 -4.20 -0.76
C LEU A 22 -13.39 -3.96 0.66
N THR A 23 -12.98 -2.75 0.97
CA THR A 23 -12.40 -2.38 2.27
C THR A 23 -13.41 -1.78 3.23
N LEU A 24 -14.56 -1.37 2.71
CA LEU A 24 -15.64 -0.67 3.43
C LEU A 24 -15.16 0.60 4.15
N SER A 25 -14.06 1.21 3.66
CA SER A 25 -13.43 2.37 4.29
C SER A 25 -14.29 3.64 4.26
N HIS A 26 -15.27 3.71 3.37
CA HIS A 26 -16.22 4.82 3.25
C HIS A 26 -17.43 4.70 4.19
N LYS A 27 -17.57 3.58 4.91
CA LYS A 27 -18.70 3.30 5.80
C LYS A 27 -18.27 3.49 7.24
N GLU A 28 -18.62 4.64 7.83
CA GLU A 28 -18.24 4.98 9.21
C GLU A 28 -18.94 4.13 10.27
N GLU A 29 -20.11 3.57 9.95
CA GLU A 29 -20.91 2.73 10.82
C GLU A 29 -20.37 1.31 10.99
N ILE A 30 -19.45 0.87 10.13
CA ILE A 30 -18.88 -0.48 10.17
C ILE A 30 -17.64 -0.49 11.05
N SER A 31 -17.62 -1.43 12.02
CA SER A 31 -16.44 -1.63 12.85
C SER A 31 -15.23 -2.13 12.01
N GLU A 32 -14.01 -1.76 12.40
CA GLU A 32 -12.81 -2.27 11.73
C GLU A 32 -12.76 -3.79 11.71
N LYS A 33 -13.16 -4.44 12.80
CA LYS A 33 -13.23 -5.90 12.90
C LYS A 33 -14.13 -6.51 11.83
N ASP A 34 -15.28 -5.91 11.57
CA ASP A 34 -16.21 -6.40 10.56
C ASP A 34 -15.73 -6.07 9.14
N ALA A 35 -15.10 -4.91 8.95
CA ALA A 35 -14.44 -4.58 7.69
C ALA A 35 -13.33 -5.60 7.35
N TYR A 36 -12.49 -5.99 8.30
CA TYR A 36 -11.46 -7.03 8.08
C TYR A 36 -12.06 -8.40 7.76
N LYS A 37 -13.12 -8.82 8.47
CA LYS A 37 -13.83 -10.06 8.13
C LYS A 37 -14.40 -10.03 6.71
N PHE A 38 -14.94 -8.88 6.32
CA PHE A 38 -15.47 -8.70 4.97
C PHE A 38 -14.35 -8.80 3.92
N ILE A 39 -13.21 -8.15 4.13
CA ILE A 39 -12.03 -8.25 3.24
C ILE A 39 -11.59 -9.71 3.13
N GLN A 40 -11.45 -10.42 4.25
CA GLN A 40 -11.05 -11.83 4.26
C GLN A 40 -11.95 -12.71 3.40
N LYS A 41 -13.26 -12.45 3.40
CA LYS A 41 -14.24 -13.20 2.60
C LYS A 41 -14.29 -12.77 1.13
N SER A 42 -14.14 -11.48 0.87
CA SER A 42 -14.40 -10.88 -0.45
C SER A 42 -13.16 -10.84 -1.34
N VAL A 43 -11.97 -10.68 -0.75
CA VAL A 43 -10.70 -10.69 -1.47
C VAL A 43 -10.14 -12.11 -1.44
N PRO A 44 -9.82 -12.73 -2.60
CA PRO A 44 -9.17 -14.04 -2.65
C PRO A 44 -7.83 -14.04 -1.93
N ASP A 45 -7.39 -15.20 -1.43
CA ASP A 45 -6.04 -15.37 -0.95
C ASP A 45 -5.05 -15.26 -2.11
N HIS A 46 -3.93 -14.63 -1.86
CA HIS A 46 -2.90 -14.35 -2.86
C HIS A 46 -1.54 -14.22 -2.18
N ASP A 47 -0.48 -14.60 -2.89
CA ASP A 47 0.89 -14.53 -2.39
C ASP A 47 1.53 -13.17 -2.65
N VAL A 48 1.10 -12.48 -3.71
CA VAL A 48 1.64 -11.19 -4.11
C VAL A 48 0.53 -10.18 -4.34
N LEU A 49 0.65 -9.00 -3.74
CA LEU A 49 -0.23 -7.86 -3.97
C LEU A 49 0.45 -6.85 -4.90
N LEU A 50 -0.15 -6.53 -6.03
CA LEU A 50 0.28 -5.45 -6.91
C LEU A 50 -0.70 -4.29 -6.81
N ALA A 51 -0.23 -3.09 -6.52
CA ALA A 51 -1.09 -1.92 -6.42
C ALA A 51 -0.41 -0.62 -6.87
N GLY A 52 -1.12 0.15 -7.71
CA GLY A 52 -0.83 1.57 -7.93
C GLY A 52 -1.88 2.41 -7.22
N PHE A 53 -1.47 3.42 -6.48
CA PHE A 53 -2.38 4.33 -5.78
C PHE A 53 -2.02 5.79 -6.08
N PRO A 54 -3.00 6.72 -6.07
CA PRO A 54 -2.72 8.13 -6.35
C PRO A 54 -1.91 8.77 -5.22
N CYS A 55 -1.01 9.71 -5.59
CA CYS A 55 -0.32 10.55 -4.63
C CYS A 55 -1.29 11.62 -4.11
N GLN A 56 -2.01 11.31 -3.06
CA GLN A 56 -2.93 12.23 -2.38
C GLN A 56 -2.30 12.68 -1.05
N PRO A 57 -2.45 13.97 -0.67
CA PRO A 57 -1.98 14.42 0.63
C PRO A 57 -2.74 13.67 1.74
N PHE A 58 -2.02 13.10 2.67
CA PHE A 58 -2.63 12.63 3.90
C PHE A 58 -3.15 13.83 4.69
N SER A 59 -4.36 13.79 5.15
CA SER A 59 -4.80 14.78 6.12
C SER A 59 -4.11 14.50 7.46
N ILE A 60 -2.93 15.10 7.63
CA ILE A 60 -2.04 14.92 8.80
C ILE A 60 -2.72 15.36 10.10
N ALA A 61 -3.79 16.13 10.02
CA ALA A 61 -4.57 16.58 11.18
C ALA A 61 -5.06 15.41 12.08
N GLY A 62 -5.33 14.23 11.49
CA GLY A 62 -5.69 13.03 12.25
C GLY A 62 -4.49 12.33 12.92
N VAL A 63 -3.34 12.32 12.27
CA VAL A 63 -2.11 11.65 12.77
C VAL A 63 -1.46 12.48 13.89
N SER A 64 -1.30 13.79 13.68
CA SER A 64 -0.65 14.69 14.66
C SER A 64 -1.45 14.85 15.95
N LYS A 65 -2.79 14.87 15.88
CA LYS A 65 -3.63 15.09 17.06
C LYS A 65 -3.64 13.90 18.02
N LYS A 66 -3.37 12.68 17.54
CA LYS A 66 -3.32 11.47 18.37
C LYS A 66 -1.95 11.21 18.96
N ASN A 67 -0.87 11.57 18.26
CA ASN A 67 0.49 11.53 18.82
C ASN A 67 0.64 12.47 20.03
N ALA A 68 -0.06 13.62 20.01
CA ALA A 68 -0.08 14.57 21.14
C ALA A 68 -0.88 14.08 22.35
N LEU A 69 -1.77 13.08 22.20
CA LEU A 69 -2.65 12.57 23.26
C LEU A 69 -2.18 11.23 23.85
N GLY A 70 -0.98 10.73 23.50
CA GLY A 70 -0.38 9.53 24.12
C GLY A 70 -1.18 8.24 23.93
N ARG A 71 -2.10 8.20 22.93
CA ARG A 71 -2.87 6.99 22.64
C ARG A 71 -2.12 6.08 21.69
N ALA A 72 -2.21 4.76 21.96
CA ALA A 72 -1.51 3.69 21.30
C ALA A 72 -1.25 3.93 19.81
N HIS A 73 0.02 3.86 19.44
CA HIS A 73 0.46 3.81 18.05
C HIS A 73 -0.10 2.53 17.42
N GLY A 74 -0.81 2.66 16.32
CA GLY A 74 -1.32 1.52 15.56
C GLY A 74 -2.07 1.99 14.33
N PHE A 75 -2.06 1.14 13.33
CA PHE A 75 -2.78 1.23 12.07
C PHE A 75 -4.29 1.59 12.23
N GLU A 76 -4.83 1.44 13.44
CA GLU A 76 -6.22 1.75 13.80
C GLU A 76 -6.54 3.25 13.84
N CYS A 77 -5.57 4.11 13.52
CA CYS A 77 -5.84 5.53 13.37
C CYS A 77 -6.66 5.74 12.09
N LYS A 78 -7.90 6.19 12.25
CA LYS A 78 -8.80 6.61 11.16
C LYS A 78 -8.14 7.71 10.32
N THR A 79 -7.24 7.33 9.43
CA THR A 79 -6.76 8.15 8.32
C THR A 79 -7.74 7.94 7.19
N GLN A 80 -8.92 8.55 7.35
CA GLN A 80 -9.90 8.58 6.28
C GLN A 80 -9.31 9.36 5.10
N GLY A 81 -9.39 8.77 3.91
CA GLY A 81 -9.40 9.53 2.68
C GLY A 81 -8.31 9.25 1.68
N THR A 82 -7.33 8.36 1.91
CA THR A 82 -6.40 8.02 0.84
C THR A 82 -6.43 6.53 0.50
N LEU A 83 -6.43 6.21 -0.79
CA LEU A 83 -6.49 4.83 -1.29
C LEU A 83 -5.29 3.97 -0.85
N PHE A 84 -4.18 4.58 -0.38
CA PHE A 84 -3.09 3.85 0.25
C PHE A 84 -3.58 3.05 1.48
N PHE A 85 -4.44 3.64 2.31
CA PHE A 85 -4.94 2.92 3.51
C PHE A 85 -5.90 1.79 3.17
N ASP A 86 -6.57 1.86 2.01
CA ASP A 86 -7.33 0.73 1.49
C ASP A 86 -6.41 -0.44 1.11
N VAL A 87 -5.30 -0.14 0.44
CA VAL A 87 -4.24 -1.14 0.16
C VAL A 87 -3.68 -1.71 1.46
N ALA A 88 -3.37 -0.87 2.44
CA ALA A 88 -2.85 -1.28 3.74
C ALA A 88 -3.84 -2.17 4.53
N ARG A 89 -5.16 -1.91 4.44
CA ARG A 89 -6.20 -2.79 5.00
C ARG A 89 -6.21 -4.17 4.36
N ILE A 90 -6.02 -4.25 3.05
CA ILE A 90 -5.92 -5.54 2.36
C ILE A 90 -4.64 -6.28 2.79
N LEU A 91 -3.50 -5.59 2.86
CA LEU A 91 -2.24 -6.16 3.38
C LEU A 91 -2.42 -6.73 4.79
N LYS A 92 -3.07 -5.99 5.70
CA LYS A 92 -3.35 -6.43 7.07
C LYS A 92 -4.25 -7.65 7.12
N ALA A 93 -5.31 -7.67 6.30
CA ALA A 93 -6.30 -8.75 6.32
C ALA A 93 -5.79 -10.02 5.64
N LYS A 94 -5.13 -9.92 4.49
CA LYS A 94 -4.74 -11.06 3.65
C LYS A 94 -3.31 -11.53 3.90
N LYS A 95 -2.44 -10.66 4.39
CA LYS A 95 -1.03 -10.96 4.70
C LYS A 95 -0.28 -11.67 3.56
N PRO A 96 -0.33 -11.14 2.31
CA PRO A 96 0.44 -11.73 1.21
C PRO A 96 1.92 -11.83 1.55
N ALA A 97 2.63 -12.77 0.94
CA ALA A 97 4.07 -12.96 1.15
C ALA A 97 4.89 -11.74 0.71
N ALA A 98 4.46 -11.12 -0.38
CA ALA A 98 5.11 -9.94 -0.95
C ALA A 98 4.11 -8.93 -1.51
N PHE A 99 4.59 -7.70 -1.72
CA PHE A 99 3.85 -6.70 -2.46
C PHE A 99 4.77 -5.92 -3.41
N LEU A 100 4.18 -5.33 -4.44
CA LEU A 100 4.78 -4.28 -5.27
C LEU A 100 3.80 -3.12 -5.34
N LEU A 101 4.22 -1.96 -4.83
CA LEU A 101 3.44 -0.72 -4.86
C LEU A 101 4.09 0.28 -5.81
N GLU A 102 3.27 0.90 -6.66
CA GLU A 102 3.73 1.90 -7.64
C GLU A 102 3.14 3.27 -7.31
N ASN A 103 3.95 4.31 -7.49
CA ASN A 103 3.50 5.69 -7.40
C ASN A 103 4.35 6.61 -8.29
N VAL A 104 4.00 7.89 -8.35
CA VAL A 104 4.83 8.89 -9.02
C VAL A 104 6.14 9.12 -8.25
N LYS A 105 7.25 9.45 -8.96
CA LYS A 105 8.56 9.67 -8.34
C LYS A 105 8.55 10.69 -7.20
N ASN A 106 7.69 11.71 -7.32
CA ASN A 106 7.60 12.79 -6.35
C ASN A 106 7.01 12.36 -4.98
N LEU A 107 6.57 11.11 -4.83
CA LEU A 107 6.07 10.60 -3.56
C LEU A 107 7.09 10.79 -2.42
N LYS A 108 8.39 10.59 -2.70
CA LYS A 108 9.47 10.77 -1.70
C LYS A 108 9.54 12.17 -1.11
N SER A 109 9.35 13.20 -1.96
CA SER A 109 9.42 14.61 -1.55
C SER A 109 8.06 15.20 -1.20
N HIS A 110 6.98 14.48 -1.43
CA HIS A 110 5.62 14.97 -1.20
C HIS A 110 5.45 15.36 0.27
N ASP A 111 4.92 16.57 0.49
CA ASP A 111 4.72 17.12 1.83
C ASP A 111 6.02 17.10 2.69
N LYS A 112 7.15 17.52 2.08
CA LYS A 112 8.47 17.50 2.73
C LYS A 112 8.89 16.11 3.23
N GLY A 113 8.48 15.04 2.53
CA GLY A 113 8.78 13.64 2.86
C GLY A 113 7.85 13.01 3.91
N ARG A 114 6.94 13.77 4.51
CA ARG A 114 6.04 13.26 5.57
C ARG A 114 5.10 12.16 5.06
N THR A 115 4.56 12.34 3.86
CA THR A 115 3.71 11.32 3.22
C THR A 115 4.44 10.00 3.06
N PHE A 116 5.67 10.05 2.55
CA PHE A 116 6.48 8.87 2.32
C PHE A 116 6.83 8.16 3.64
N LYS A 117 7.21 8.94 4.66
CA LYS A 117 7.49 8.41 6.00
C LYS A 117 6.30 7.65 6.58
N VAL A 118 5.09 8.21 6.51
CA VAL A 118 3.86 7.54 6.98
C VAL A 118 3.61 6.22 6.23
N ILE A 119 3.87 6.17 4.92
CA ILE A 119 3.74 4.94 4.15
C ILE A 119 4.69 3.86 4.67
N LEU A 120 5.97 4.20 4.84
CA LEU A 120 6.98 3.25 5.33
C LEU A 120 6.68 2.77 6.74
N GLU A 121 6.36 3.67 7.67
CA GLU A 121 5.98 3.34 9.05
C GLU A 121 4.75 2.41 9.07
N THR A 122 3.73 2.69 8.25
CA THR A 122 2.55 1.83 8.15
C THR A 122 2.89 0.44 7.65
N LEU A 123 3.73 0.31 6.62
CA LEU A 123 4.15 -0.99 6.09
C LEU A 123 4.97 -1.77 7.10
N ASP A 124 5.84 -1.08 7.85
CA ASP A 124 6.63 -1.66 8.94
C ASP A 124 5.74 -2.20 10.07
N GLU A 125 4.78 -1.41 10.54
CA GLU A 125 3.78 -1.81 11.55
C GLU A 125 2.93 -3.01 11.11
N LEU A 126 2.67 -3.13 9.80
CA LEU A 126 1.97 -4.28 9.23
C LEU A 126 2.84 -5.54 9.14
N GLY A 127 4.11 -5.45 9.54
CA GLY A 127 5.04 -6.57 9.54
C GLY A 127 5.73 -6.83 8.20
N TYR A 128 5.86 -5.80 7.36
CA TYR A 128 6.57 -5.89 6.10
C TYR A 128 7.91 -5.16 6.17
N TRP A 129 8.92 -5.76 5.57
CA TRP A 129 10.16 -5.13 5.22
C TRP A 129 10.06 -4.57 3.80
N VAL A 130 10.54 -3.35 3.57
CA VAL A 130 10.56 -2.70 2.25
C VAL A 130 11.98 -2.64 1.74
N SER A 131 12.21 -3.08 0.50
CA SER A 131 13.54 -3.10 -0.11
C SER A 131 14.09 -1.69 -0.34
N ASP A 132 15.42 -1.57 -0.31
CA ASP A 132 16.14 -0.31 -0.51
C ASP A 132 15.73 0.80 0.50
N VAL A 133 15.23 0.39 1.66
CA VAL A 133 14.93 1.28 2.79
C VAL A 133 15.80 0.82 3.96
N ASP A 134 16.72 1.67 4.41
CA ASP A 134 17.30 1.51 5.72
C ASP A 134 16.43 2.26 6.74
N TYR A 135 16.15 1.62 7.85
CA TYR A 135 15.33 2.20 8.94
C TYR A 135 16.10 3.19 9.82
N GLU A 136 17.38 3.40 9.51
CA GLU A 136 18.24 4.39 10.18
C GLU A 136 18.15 5.80 9.56
N GLY A 137 17.35 5.98 8.50
CA GLY A 137 16.99 7.29 7.96
C GLY A 137 17.28 7.52 6.50
N SER A 138 17.86 6.57 5.77
CA SER A 138 18.05 6.64 4.32
C SER A 138 17.11 5.68 3.62
N ALA A 139 16.16 6.17 2.86
CA ALA A 139 15.29 5.37 2.02
C ALA A 139 15.56 5.74 0.57
N ASP A 140 16.06 4.79 -0.21
CA ASP A 140 16.31 5.00 -1.64
C ASP A 140 15.62 3.94 -2.52
N PRO A 141 14.27 3.82 -2.44
CA PRO A 141 13.53 2.94 -3.31
C PRO A 141 13.71 3.39 -4.76
N LYS A 142 13.82 2.42 -5.66
CA LYS A 142 14.17 2.65 -7.06
C LYS A 142 13.13 3.46 -7.80
N ILE A 143 13.61 4.42 -8.56
CA ILE A 143 12.82 5.13 -9.57
C ILE A 143 13.09 4.45 -10.91
N ILE A 144 12.04 3.89 -11.50
CA ILE A 144 12.10 3.21 -12.79
C ILE A 144 11.50 4.14 -13.84
N ASP A 145 12.24 4.37 -14.92
CA ASP A 145 11.76 5.13 -16.07
C ASP A 145 11.22 4.17 -17.14
N GLY A 146 9.97 4.37 -17.52
CA GLY A 146 9.31 3.57 -18.54
C GLY A 146 10.02 3.56 -19.89
N ARG A 147 10.85 4.58 -20.23
CA ARG A 147 11.58 4.63 -21.49
C ARG A 147 12.63 3.52 -21.66
N HIS A 148 12.98 2.81 -20.58
CA HIS A 148 13.81 1.61 -20.70
C HIS A 148 13.05 0.42 -21.32
N PHE A 149 11.71 0.50 -21.41
CA PHE A 149 10.84 -0.59 -21.87
C PHE A 149 9.96 -0.18 -23.05
N VAL A 150 9.54 1.08 -23.08
CA VAL A 150 8.62 1.63 -24.08
C VAL A 150 9.05 3.06 -24.45
N PRO A 151 8.73 3.59 -25.64
CA PRO A 151 9.12 4.93 -26.06
C PRO A 151 8.32 6.04 -25.33
N GLN A 152 8.28 5.96 -24.01
CA GLN A 152 7.60 6.93 -23.16
C GLN A 152 8.44 7.23 -21.91
N HIS A 153 8.77 8.49 -21.70
CA HIS A 153 9.37 8.95 -20.44
C HIS A 153 8.30 8.97 -19.33
N ARG A 154 8.40 8.01 -18.40
CA ARG A 154 7.44 7.85 -17.31
C ARG A 154 8.13 7.32 -16.05
N GLU A 155 8.63 8.22 -15.24
CA GLU A 155 9.31 7.85 -13.99
C GLU A 155 8.31 7.47 -12.89
N ARG A 156 8.56 6.32 -12.27
CA ARG A 156 7.75 5.77 -11.16
C ARG A 156 8.63 5.29 -10.04
N ILE A 157 8.22 5.58 -8.81
CA ILE A 157 8.77 4.93 -7.64
C ILE A 157 8.12 3.56 -7.48
N VAL A 158 8.93 2.55 -7.21
CA VAL A 158 8.47 1.18 -6.98
C VAL A 158 8.92 0.74 -5.59
N LEU A 159 7.97 0.37 -4.74
CA LEU A 159 8.20 -0.19 -3.42
C LEU A 159 7.95 -1.69 -3.50
N VAL A 160 8.96 -2.49 -3.25
CA VAL A 160 8.84 -3.94 -3.13
C VAL A 160 9.00 -4.29 -1.64
N GLY A 161 8.09 -5.08 -1.11
CA GLY A 161 8.17 -5.49 0.27
C GLY A 161 7.87 -6.96 0.46
N PHE A 162 8.45 -7.53 1.51
CA PHE A 162 8.27 -8.91 1.91
C PHE A 162 7.82 -8.96 3.36
N ARG A 163 6.99 -9.92 3.68
CA ARG A 163 6.55 -10.16 5.06
C ARG A 163 7.76 -10.60 5.91
N LYS A 164 7.97 -9.93 7.05
CA LYS A 164 9.17 -10.10 7.91
C LYS A 164 9.35 -11.52 8.43
N ASP A 165 8.25 -12.20 8.74
CA ASP A 165 8.26 -13.57 9.27
C ASP A 165 8.76 -14.63 8.28
N LEU A 166 8.87 -14.28 6.99
CA LEU A 166 9.41 -15.19 5.97
C LEU A 166 10.93 -15.22 5.92
N GLY A 167 11.61 -14.24 6.53
CA GLY A 167 13.08 -14.17 6.57
C GLY A 167 13.77 -13.97 5.22
N VAL A 168 13.03 -13.57 4.17
CA VAL A 168 13.56 -13.45 2.78
C VAL A 168 14.03 -12.05 2.42
N HIS A 169 14.12 -11.16 3.37
CA HIS A 169 14.38 -9.74 3.13
C HIS A 169 15.87 -9.39 2.98
N GLU A 170 16.77 -10.23 3.48
CA GLU A 170 18.21 -9.96 3.39
C GLU A 170 18.72 -10.10 1.95
N GLY A 171 19.36 -9.04 1.45
CA GLY A 171 20.02 -9.04 0.15
C GLY A 171 19.12 -8.80 -1.07
N PHE A 172 17.80 -8.61 -0.90
CA PHE A 172 16.97 -8.23 -2.03
C PHE A 172 17.11 -6.73 -2.32
N THR A 173 17.44 -6.41 -3.56
CA THR A 173 17.46 -5.04 -4.08
C THR A 173 16.94 -5.04 -5.52
N LEU A 174 16.19 -4.02 -5.89
CA LEU A 174 15.80 -3.77 -7.27
C LEU A 174 17.01 -3.24 -8.05
N ARG A 175 17.53 -4.03 -8.98
CA ARG A 175 18.64 -3.66 -9.87
C ARG A 175 18.14 -3.21 -11.24
#